data_fc539b8b5e8862dce3224106afde46c6
#
_entry.id   fc539b8b5e8862dce3224106afde46c6
#
_cell.length_a   1.000
_cell.length_b   1.000
_cell.length_c   1.000
_cell.angle_alpha   90.00
_cell.angle_beta   90.00
_cell.angle_gamma   90.00
#
_symmetry.space_group_name_H-M   'P 1'
#
loop_
_entity.id
_entity.type
_entity.pdbx_description
1 polymer ?
#
loop_
_entity_poly.entity_id
_entity_poly.type
_entity_poly.pdbx_seq_one_letter_code
_entity_poly.pdbx_strand_id
1 'polypeptide(L)'
;MMRLFIAIDVDAAVLERAAAMQKTLRQATNLRSGEVKWVHPDQMHLTLKFLGPVEDDDVSRVCATVQETANRYDAFELTCQGVGVFGHPARVVWAGIDGGPTLKHMQHELDDRFTKAGWAAENRAFTAHLTLCRVKSATAGFALAAAVEPFKQEVFGSVWIDSAAVYESRLSAAGPEYSVISRSPLR
;
A
#
# COMPACT_ATOMS: atom_id res chain seq x y z
N MET A 1 5.37 20.37 -10.00
CA MET A 1 4.24 19.55 -9.43
C MET A 1 4.64 18.09 -9.40
N MET A 2 4.62 17.46 -8.24
CA MET A 2 4.99 16.06 -8.00
C MET A 2 3.76 15.26 -7.57
N ARG A 3 3.65 13.99 -7.97
CA ARG A 3 2.60 13.11 -7.43
C ARG A 3 3.12 12.42 -6.18
N LEU A 4 2.57 12.78 -5.03
CA LEU A 4 3.06 12.29 -3.74
C LEU A 4 2.06 11.33 -3.08
N PHE A 5 2.61 10.41 -2.30
CA PHE A 5 1.89 9.56 -1.36
C PHE A 5 2.75 9.27 -0.14
N ILE A 6 2.11 8.92 0.96
CA ILE A 6 2.75 8.54 2.22
C ILE A 6 2.60 7.04 2.39
N ALA A 7 3.70 6.35 2.71
CA ALA A 7 3.70 4.90 2.87
C ALA A 7 4.68 4.44 3.95
N ILE A 8 4.49 3.19 4.36
CA ILE A 8 5.39 2.40 5.20
C ILE A 8 5.96 1.28 4.34
N ASP A 9 7.26 1.09 4.41
CA ASP A 9 7.94 -0.04 3.77
C ASP A 9 7.78 -1.31 4.61
N VAL A 10 7.86 -2.45 3.94
CA VAL A 10 7.86 -3.76 4.58
C VAL A 10 9.13 -4.51 4.25
N ASP A 11 9.49 -5.47 5.11
CA ASP A 11 10.73 -6.23 4.99
C ASP A 11 10.78 -7.10 3.74
N ALA A 12 12.00 -7.34 3.26
CA ALA A 12 12.28 -8.20 2.11
C ALA A 12 11.63 -9.59 2.25
N ALA A 13 11.65 -10.17 3.47
CA ALA A 13 11.06 -11.48 3.72
C ALA A 13 9.54 -11.51 3.46
N VAL A 14 8.81 -10.45 3.81
CA VAL A 14 7.37 -10.31 3.51
C VAL A 14 7.17 -10.11 2.01
N LEU A 15 8.01 -9.30 1.36
CA LEU A 15 7.95 -9.06 -0.09
C LEU A 15 8.20 -10.35 -0.89
N GLU A 16 9.16 -11.18 -0.48
CA GLU A 16 9.43 -12.48 -1.10
C GLU A 16 8.23 -13.43 -0.99
N ARG A 17 7.57 -13.49 0.17
CA ARG A 17 6.34 -14.28 0.35
C ARG A 17 5.17 -13.73 -0.48
N ALA A 18 5.05 -12.41 -0.58
CA ALA A 18 4.06 -11.77 -1.45
C ALA A 18 4.31 -12.12 -2.93
N ALA A 19 5.56 -12.12 -3.37
CA ALA A 19 5.95 -12.55 -4.72
C ALA A 19 5.65 -14.05 -4.96
N ALA A 20 5.90 -14.91 -3.97
CA ALA A 20 5.53 -16.33 -4.04
C ALA A 20 4.01 -16.51 -4.15
N MET A 21 3.23 -15.74 -3.40
CA MET A 21 1.76 -15.74 -3.50
C MET A 21 1.29 -15.30 -4.88
N GLN A 22 1.88 -14.25 -5.46
CA GLN A 22 1.56 -13.85 -6.84
C GLN A 22 1.80 -15.00 -7.82
N LYS A 23 2.90 -15.75 -7.67
CA LYS A 23 3.21 -16.92 -8.51
C LYS A 23 2.15 -18.02 -8.33
N THR A 24 1.77 -18.31 -7.09
CA THR A 24 0.71 -19.28 -6.77
C THR A 24 -0.63 -18.90 -7.44
N LEU A 25 -1.05 -17.65 -7.30
CA LEU A 25 -2.29 -17.17 -7.91
C LEU A 25 -2.26 -17.20 -9.44
N ARG A 26 -1.10 -16.88 -10.06
CA ARG A 26 -0.92 -17.03 -11.52
C ARG A 26 -1.06 -18.48 -11.98
N GLN A 27 -0.54 -19.43 -11.22
CA GLN A 27 -0.63 -20.85 -11.53
C GLN A 27 -2.02 -21.43 -11.33
N ALA A 28 -2.75 -20.90 -10.33
CA ALA A 28 -4.11 -21.33 -10.02
C ALA A 28 -5.19 -20.76 -10.98
N THR A 29 -4.82 -19.82 -11.84
CA THR A 29 -5.76 -19.11 -12.72
C THR A 29 -5.30 -19.14 -14.18
N ASN A 30 -6.28 -19.27 -15.10
CA ASN A 30 -6.01 -19.22 -16.54
C ASN A 30 -6.18 -17.79 -17.07
N LEU A 31 -5.22 -16.89 -16.72
CA LEU A 31 -5.25 -15.47 -17.07
C LEU A 31 -4.65 -15.23 -18.46
N ARG A 32 -5.32 -14.38 -19.23
CA ARG A 32 -4.78 -13.92 -20.52
C ARG A 32 -3.81 -12.76 -20.30
N SER A 33 -2.91 -12.58 -21.25
CA SER A 33 -1.98 -11.45 -21.25
C SER A 33 -2.74 -10.13 -21.19
N GLY A 34 -2.31 -9.21 -20.31
CA GLY A 34 -2.89 -7.87 -20.18
C GLY A 34 -4.12 -7.77 -19.28
N GLU A 35 -4.75 -8.87 -18.83
CA GLU A 35 -5.91 -8.83 -17.94
C GLU A 35 -5.57 -8.43 -16.51
N VAL A 36 -4.32 -8.66 -16.09
CA VAL A 36 -3.84 -8.38 -14.73
C VAL A 36 -2.51 -7.67 -14.78
N LYS A 37 -2.38 -6.59 -14.03
CA LYS A 37 -1.12 -5.90 -13.77
C LYS A 37 -0.62 -6.32 -12.38
N TRP A 38 0.35 -7.20 -12.34
CA TRP A 38 1.04 -7.61 -11.13
C TRP A 38 1.95 -6.49 -10.64
N VAL A 39 1.94 -6.23 -9.32
CA VAL A 39 2.83 -5.24 -8.71
C VAL A 39 4.19 -5.87 -8.51
N HIS A 40 5.26 -5.18 -8.94
CA HIS A 40 6.62 -5.67 -8.68
C HIS A 40 6.88 -5.65 -7.16
N PRO A 41 7.53 -6.65 -6.57
CA PRO A 41 7.78 -6.69 -5.13
C PRO A 41 8.39 -5.40 -4.58
N ASP A 42 9.38 -4.82 -5.26
CA ASP A 42 10.04 -3.57 -4.87
C ASP A 42 9.12 -2.33 -4.90
N GLN A 43 7.93 -2.48 -5.47
CA GLN A 43 6.90 -1.43 -5.52
C GLN A 43 5.76 -1.68 -4.53
N MET A 44 5.82 -2.78 -3.77
CA MET A 44 4.82 -3.07 -2.75
C MET A 44 5.13 -2.27 -1.47
N HIS A 45 4.15 -1.57 -0.98
CA HIS A 45 4.22 -0.79 0.25
C HIS A 45 2.84 -0.67 0.87
N LEU A 46 2.79 -0.39 2.16
CA LEU A 46 1.56 -0.01 2.85
C LEU A 46 1.31 1.48 2.64
N THR A 47 0.37 1.83 1.78
CA THR A 47 -0.01 3.23 1.59
C THR A 47 -0.85 3.72 2.77
N LEU A 48 -0.45 4.82 3.38
CA LEU A 48 -1.20 5.50 4.43
C LEU A 48 -2.12 6.59 3.85
N LYS A 49 -1.63 7.37 2.88
CA LYS A 49 -2.42 8.41 2.21
C LYS A 49 -1.88 8.74 0.83
N PHE A 50 -2.77 8.85 -0.14
CA PHE A 50 -2.48 9.46 -1.43
C PHE A 50 -2.77 10.96 -1.39
N LEU A 51 -1.79 11.79 -1.77
CA LEU A 51 -1.97 13.23 -1.91
C LEU A 51 -2.28 13.64 -3.35
N GLY A 52 -1.84 12.84 -4.32
CA GLY A 52 -1.94 13.18 -5.74
C GLY A 52 -0.94 14.27 -6.13
N PRO A 53 -1.30 15.17 -7.08
CA PRO A 53 -0.43 16.26 -7.49
C PRO A 53 -0.23 17.26 -6.36
N VAL A 54 1.03 17.57 -6.05
CA VAL A 54 1.45 18.53 -5.02
C VAL A 54 2.37 19.55 -5.69
N GLU A 55 2.15 20.83 -5.45
CA GLU A 55 3.02 21.89 -5.96
C GLU A 55 4.41 21.81 -5.31
N ASP A 56 5.44 22.20 -6.04
CA ASP A 56 6.83 22.07 -5.58
C ASP A 56 7.07 22.85 -4.27
N ASP A 57 6.42 24.00 -4.12
CA ASP A 57 6.50 24.84 -2.91
C ASP A 57 5.81 24.18 -1.68
N ASP A 58 4.89 23.26 -1.88
CA ASP A 58 4.18 22.53 -0.82
C ASP A 58 4.89 21.26 -0.36
N VAL A 59 5.90 20.77 -1.09
CA VAL A 59 6.60 19.51 -0.78
C VAL A 59 7.23 19.55 0.62
N SER A 60 7.84 20.65 0.99
CA SER A 60 8.44 20.81 2.32
C SER A 60 7.39 20.74 3.43
N ARG A 61 6.21 21.33 3.22
CA ARG A 61 5.08 21.26 4.17
C ARG A 61 4.56 19.83 4.31
N VAL A 62 4.49 19.07 3.21
CA VAL A 62 4.12 17.66 3.24
C VAL A 62 5.11 16.86 4.09
N CYS A 63 6.42 17.02 3.84
CA CYS A 63 7.45 16.32 4.60
C CYS A 63 7.42 16.66 6.08
N ALA A 64 7.25 17.94 6.44
CA ALA A 64 7.13 18.39 7.82
C ALA A 64 5.91 17.78 8.52
N THR A 65 4.75 17.76 7.86
CA THR A 65 3.53 17.15 8.40
C THR A 65 3.71 15.67 8.71
N VAL A 66 4.36 14.91 7.81
CA VAL A 66 4.65 13.49 8.04
C VAL A 66 5.63 13.31 9.20
N GLN A 67 6.70 14.12 9.25
CA GLN A 67 7.69 14.08 10.33
C GLN A 67 7.05 14.37 11.71
N GLU A 68 6.25 15.44 11.80
CA GLU A 68 5.55 15.79 13.03
C GLU A 68 4.58 14.70 13.50
N THR A 69 3.92 14.03 12.56
CA THR A 69 3.04 12.91 12.87
C THR A 69 3.84 11.69 13.32
N ALA A 70 4.87 11.30 12.57
CA ALA A 70 5.72 10.16 12.89
C ALA A 70 6.34 10.27 14.29
N ASN A 71 6.85 11.43 14.67
CA ASN A 71 7.44 11.69 16.00
C ASN A 71 6.48 11.51 17.18
N ARG A 72 5.20 11.33 16.97
CA ARG A 72 4.18 11.12 18.02
C ARG A 72 3.92 9.64 18.31
N TYR A 73 4.43 8.75 17.49
CA TYR A 73 4.23 7.30 17.57
C TYR A 73 5.54 6.60 17.84
N ASP A 74 5.52 5.67 18.79
CA ASP A 74 6.63 4.76 19.00
C ASP A 74 6.67 3.75 17.86
N ALA A 75 7.87 3.20 17.60
CA ALA A 75 8.02 2.09 16.68
C ALA A 75 7.14 0.90 17.09
N PHE A 76 6.57 0.19 16.13
CA PHE A 76 5.58 -0.88 16.39
C PHE A 76 5.68 -2.01 15.37
N GLU A 77 5.09 -3.14 15.70
CA GLU A 77 5.05 -4.30 14.81
C GLU A 77 3.79 -4.29 13.94
N LEU A 78 3.95 -4.65 12.66
CA LEU A 78 2.88 -5.03 11.75
C LEU A 78 2.89 -6.54 11.53
N THR A 79 1.72 -7.15 11.47
CA THR A 79 1.56 -8.52 10.97
C THR A 79 0.94 -8.48 9.58
N CYS A 80 1.58 -9.17 8.63
CA CYS A 80 1.03 -9.33 7.28
C CYS A 80 0.40 -10.72 7.16
N GLN A 81 -0.95 -10.74 7.00
CA GLN A 81 -1.72 -11.98 7.00
C GLN A 81 -2.98 -11.86 6.16
N GLY A 82 -3.33 -12.95 5.49
CA GLY A 82 -4.53 -13.11 4.69
C GLY A 82 -4.41 -12.52 3.30
N VAL A 83 -5.11 -13.13 2.35
CA VAL A 83 -5.27 -12.61 0.98
C VAL A 83 -6.72 -12.27 0.77
N GLY A 84 -6.97 -11.13 0.15
CA GLY A 84 -8.33 -10.68 -0.14
C GLY A 84 -8.41 -9.88 -1.42
N VAL A 85 -9.62 -9.41 -1.71
CA VAL A 85 -9.92 -8.64 -2.92
C VAL A 85 -10.73 -7.39 -2.60
N PHE A 86 -10.58 -6.36 -3.43
CA PHE A 86 -11.51 -5.23 -3.49
C PHE A 86 -12.28 -5.27 -4.80
N GLY A 87 -13.58 -4.96 -4.71
CA GLY A 87 -14.51 -4.93 -5.84
C GLY A 87 -15.17 -6.29 -6.12
N HIS A 88 -16.29 -6.24 -6.84
CA HIS A 88 -17.00 -7.42 -7.33
C HIS A 88 -17.51 -7.14 -8.75
N PRO A 89 -16.92 -7.78 -9.79
CA PRO A 89 -15.72 -8.66 -9.76
C PRO A 89 -14.48 -7.96 -9.20
N ALA A 90 -13.53 -8.75 -8.72
CA ALA A 90 -12.30 -8.22 -8.10
C ALA A 90 -11.55 -7.25 -9.03
N ARG A 91 -11.14 -6.12 -8.47
CA ARG A 91 -10.34 -5.09 -9.16
C ARG A 91 -8.91 -5.00 -8.60
N VAL A 92 -8.74 -5.39 -7.35
CA VAL A 92 -7.45 -5.44 -6.66
C VAL A 92 -7.39 -6.73 -5.86
N VAL A 93 -6.26 -7.42 -5.92
CA VAL A 93 -5.91 -8.50 -4.99
C VAL A 93 -4.82 -7.98 -4.05
N TRP A 94 -4.94 -8.26 -2.78
CA TRP A 94 -4.06 -7.72 -1.73
C TRP A 94 -3.71 -8.76 -0.67
N ALA A 95 -2.58 -8.54 0.00
CA ALA A 95 -2.23 -9.16 1.27
C ALA A 95 -2.58 -8.21 2.41
N GLY A 96 -3.28 -8.70 3.42
CA GLY A 96 -3.74 -7.90 4.56
C GLY A 96 -2.62 -7.50 5.50
N ILE A 97 -2.77 -6.37 6.16
CA ILE A 97 -1.87 -5.89 7.20
C ILE A 97 -2.68 -5.56 8.46
N ASP A 98 -2.21 -6.01 9.60
CA ASP A 98 -2.68 -5.60 10.90
C ASP A 98 -1.54 -4.94 11.69
N GLY A 99 -1.73 -3.72 12.08
CA GLY A 99 -0.83 -2.93 12.95
C GLY A 99 -1.56 -2.43 14.19
N GLY A 100 -2.67 -3.09 14.52
CA GLY A 100 -3.49 -2.76 15.68
C GLY A 100 -4.02 -1.32 15.68
N PRO A 101 -4.30 -0.77 16.86
CA PRO A 101 -4.79 0.60 17.02
C PRO A 101 -3.76 1.65 16.57
N THR A 102 -2.47 1.40 16.77
CA THR A 102 -1.38 2.36 16.47
C THR A 102 -1.38 2.75 15.01
N LEU A 103 -1.40 1.77 14.11
CA LEU A 103 -1.44 2.01 12.66
C LEU A 103 -2.70 2.81 12.25
N LYS A 104 -3.86 2.44 12.80
CA LYS A 104 -5.13 3.09 12.48
C LYS A 104 -5.14 4.55 12.96
N HIS A 105 -4.65 4.81 14.18
CA HIS A 105 -4.56 6.16 14.71
C HIS A 105 -3.58 7.02 13.92
N MET A 106 -2.41 6.49 13.58
CA MET A 106 -1.41 7.20 12.77
C MET A 106 -1.96 7.56 11.38
N GLN A 107 -2.62 6.62 10.72
CA GLN A 107 -3.24 6.86 9.41
C GLN A 107 -4.35 7.92 9.50
N HIS A 108 -5.21 7.82 10.51
CA HIS A 108 -6.30 8.78 10.71
C HIS A 108 -5.76 10.19 11.03
N GLU A 109 -4.74 10.30 11.89
CA GLU A 109 -4.09 11.59 12.18
C GLU A 109 -3.47 12.20 10.92
N LEU A 110 -2.81 11.40 10.07
CA LEU A 110 -2.29 11.88 8.80
C LEU A 110 -3.41 12.39 7.88
N ASP A 111 -4.50 11.63 7.76
CA ASP A 111 -5.64 12.05 6.93
C ASP A 111 -6.26 13.35 7.42
N ASP A 112 -6.47 13.49 8.73
CA ASP A 112 -6.99 14.70 9.36
C ASP A 112 -6.10 15.92 9.15
N ARG A 113 -4.78 15.76 9.36
CA ARG A 113 -3.82 16.86 9.19
C ARG A 113 -3.77 17.34 7.74
N PHE A 114 -3.72 16.41 6.78
CA PHE A 114 -3.73 16.76 5.37
C PHE A 114 -5.06 17.36 4.93
N THR A 115 -6.19 16.87 5.46
CA THR A 115 -7.51 17.44 5.19
C THR A 115 -7.62 18.89 5.67
N LYS A 116 -7.14 19.16 6.90
CA LYS A 116 -7.08 20.53 7.46
C LYS A 116 -6.15 21.45 6.67
N ALA A 117 -5.13 20.87 6.03
CA ALA A 117 -4.18 21.60 5.18
C ALA A 117 -4.67 21.78 3.73
N GLY A 118 -5.88 21.30 3.38
CA GLY A 118 -6.54 21.53 2.09
C GLY A 118 -6.49 20.35 1.11
N TRP A 119 -5.91 19.22 1.49
CA TRP A 119 -5.99 18.00 0.68
C TRP A 119 -7.33 17.27 0.88
N ALA A 120 -7.74 16.49 -0.12
CA ALA A 120 -8.98 15.73 -0.02
C ALA A 120 -8.92 14.68 1.10
N ALA A 121 -10.00 14.59 1.87
CA ALA A 121 -10.17 13.52 2.85
C ALA A 121 -10.35 12.15 2.15
N GLU A 122 -9.91 11.06 2.79
CA GLU A 122 -10.22 9.71 2.31
C GLU A 122 -11.67 9.36 2.74
N ASN A 123 -12.50 9.09 1.73
CA ASN A 123 -13.92 8.80 1.96
C ASN A 123 -14.21 7.32 2.25
N ARG A 124 -13.22 6.45 2.12
CA ARG A 124 -13.34 5.01 2.36
C ARG A 124 -12.66 4.63 3.66
N ALA A 125 -13.23 3.65 4.35
CA ALA A 125 -12.58 3.08 5.51
C ALA A 125 -11.17 2.57 5.16
N PHE A 126 -10.19 2.93 5.99
CA PHE A 126 -8.82 2.46 5.81
C PHE A 126 -8.73 0.95 6.02
N THR A 127 -8.30 0.26 4.99
CA THR A 127 -7.98 -1.16 5.02
C THR A 127 -6.50 -1.31 4.69
N ALA A 128 -5.69 -1.58 5.71
CA ALA A 128 -4.25 -1.72 5.56
C ALA A 128 -3.92 -2.96 4.72
N HIS A 129 -3.16 -2.79 3.64
CA HIS A 129 -2.86 -3.88 2.72
C HIS A 129 -1.62 -3.61 1.85
N LEU A 130 -1.00 -4.70 1.36
CA LEU A 130 -0.07 -4.67 0.24
C LEU A 130 -0.82 -5.06 -1.04
N THR A 131 -0.78 -4.24 -2.06
CA THR A 131 -1.38 -4.58 -3.36
C THR A 131 -0.53 -5.62 -4.09
N LEU A 132 -1.09 -6.82 -4.34
CA LEU A 132 -0.45 -7.88 -5.11
C LEU A 132 -0.66 -7.68 -6.61
N CYS A 133 -1.88 -7.33 -7.03
CA CYS A 133 -2.15 -7.00 -8.43
C CYS A 133 -3.39 -6.13 -8.61
N ARG A 134 -3.48 -5.50 -9.78
CA ARG A 134 -4.66 -4.78 -10.27
C ARG A 134 -5.27 -5.53 -11.44
N VAL A 135 -6.58 -5.75 -11.38
CA VAL A 135 -7.32 -6.56 -12.34
C VAL A 135 -8.06 -5.67 -13.31
N LYS A 136 -7.94 -5.93 -14.61
CA LYS A 136 -8.49 -5.12 -15.68
C LYS A 136 -9.75 -5.71 -16.30
N SER A 137 -9.93 -7.05 -16.24
CA SER A 137 -11.11 -7.73 -16.80
C SER A 137 -11.99 -8.34 -15.72
N ALA A 138 -13.29 -8.41 -15.96
CA ALA A 138 -14.25 -9.04 -15.06
C ALA A 138 -13.99 -10.56 -14.93
N THR A 139 -13.65 -11.23 -16.03
CA THR A 139 -13.34 -12.66 -16.05
C THR A 139 -12.16 -12.99 -15.13
N ALA A 140 -11.04 -12.25 -15.26
CA ALA A 140 -9.90 -12.41 -14.37
C ALA A 140 -10.27 -12.06 -12.91
N GLY A 141 -11.17 -11.09 -12.70
CA GLY A 141 -11.64 -10.71 -11.39
C GLY A 141 -12.39 -11.83 -10.68
N PHE A 142 -13.28 -12.52 -11.36
CA PHE A 142 -13.99 -13.70 -10.80
C PHE A 142 -13.02 -14.85 -10.55
N ALA A 143 -12.12 -15.14 -11.49
CA ALA A 143 -11.12 -16.20 -11.33
C ALA A 143 -10.20 -15.97 -10.13
N LEU A 144 -9.68 -14.75 -9.97
CA LEU A 144 -8.81 -14.41 -8.84
C LEU A 144 -9.57 -14.38 -7.52
N ALA A 145 -10.82 -13.89 -7.48
CA ALA A 145 -11.65 -13.94 -6.28
C ALA A 145 -11.86 -15.39 -5.78
N ALA A 146 -12.05 -16.33 -6.67
CA ALA A 146 -12.13 -17.75 -6.29
C ALA A 146 -10.75 -18.31 -5.87
N ALA A 147 -9.67 -17.92 -6.56
CA ALA A 147 -8.34 -18.43 -6.29
C ALA A 147 -7.77 -17.99 -4.92
N VAL A 148 -8.20 -16.84 -4.37
CA VAL A 148 -7.72 -16.34 -3.07
C VAL A 148 -8.41 -17.01 -1.87
N GLU A 149 -9.54 -17.69 -2.06
CA GLU A 149 -10.33 -18.27 -0.95
C GLU A 149 -9.51 -19.19 -0.02
N PRO A 150 -8.62 -20.07 -0.50
CA PRO A 150 -7.79 -20.91 0.37
C PRO A 150 -6.76 -20.12 1.20
N PHE A 151 -6.45 -18.88 0.80
CA PHE A 151 -5.36 -18.08 1.36
C PHE A 151 -5.83 -16.97 2.30
N LYS A 152 -7.09 -16.98 2.73
CA LYS A 152 -7.64 -15.95 3.65
C LYS A 152 -6.94 -15.86 5.00
N GLN A 153 -6.20 -16.88 5.39
CA GLN A 153 -5.43 -16.93 6.64
C GLN A 153 -3.92 -17.10 6.40
N GLU A 154 -3.46 -16.95 5.16
CA GLU A 154 -2.04 -17.10 4.82
C GLU A 154 -1.18 -16.10 5.58
N VAL A 155 -0.08 -16.56 6.17
CA VAL A 155 0.82 -15.72 6.97
C VAL A 155 2.03 -15.33 6.13
N PHE A 156 2.22 -14.03 5.92
CA PHE A 156 3.38 -13.48 5.21
C PHE A 156 4.52 -13.10 6.18
N GLY A 157 4.23 -12.83 7.44
CA GLY A 157 5.20 -12.50 8.48
C GLY A 157 4.86 -11.24 9.24
N SER A 158 5.76 -10.87 10.15
CA SER A 158 5.70 -9.61 10.90
C SER A 158 6.85 -8.70 10.48
N VAL A 159 6.64 -7.40 10.60
CA VAL A 159 7.60 -6.34 10.26
C VAL A 159 7.64 -5.34 11.39
N TRP A 160 8.85 -5.00 11.86
CA TRP A 160 9.05 -3.90 12.79
C TRP A 160 9.12 -2.58 12.04
N ILE A 161 8.22 -1.67 12.38
CA ILE A 161 8.10 -0.37 11.72
C ILE A 161 8.72 0.71 12.59
N ASP A 162 9.72 1.38 12.04
CA ASP A 162 10.46 2.47 12.67
C ASP A 162 10.37 3.79 11.89
N SER A 163 9.73 3.82 10.74
CA SER A 163 9.64 5.02 9.91
C SER A 163 8.46 5.00 8.94
N ALA A 164 8.02 6.20 8.57
CA ALA A 164 7.13 6.44 7.43
C ALA A 164 7.85 7.29 6.37
N ALA A 165 7.47 7.17 5.11
CA ALA A 165 8.13 7.87 4.03
C ALA A 165 7.13 8.62 3.12
N VAL A 166 7.60 9.75 2.57
CA VAL A 166 6.96 10.45 1.47
C VAL A 166 7.59 9.97 0.18
N TYR A 167 6.77 9.50 -0.73
CA TYR A 167 7.18 9.01 -2.05
C TYR A 167 6.67 9.91 -3.16
N GLU A 168 7.51 10.12 -4.16
CA GLU A 168 7.08 10.59 -5.48
C GLU A 168 6.75 9.40 -6.36
N SER A 169 5.64 9.50 -7.09
CA SER A 169 5.23 8.54 -8.13
C SER A 169 5.35 9.18 -9.50
N ARG A 170 6.25 8.69 -10.33
CA ARG A 170 6.36 9.04 -11.74
C ARG A 170 5.81 7.92 -12.60
N LEU A 171 5.04 8.27 -13.62
CA LEU A 171 4.55 7.31 -14.59
C LEU A 171 5.55 7.24 -15.74
N SER A 172 6.12 6.06 -15.96
CA SER A 172 6.95 5.75 -17.12
C SER A 172 6.24 4.75 -18.04
N ALA A 173 6.81 4.54 -19.24
CA ALA A 173 6.31 3.52 -20.17
C ALA A 173 6.38 2.09 -19.58
N ALA A 174 7.32 1.84 -18.67
CA ALA A 174 7.48 0.57 -17.96
C ALA A 174 6.51 0.40 -16.78
N GLY A 175 5.90 1.49 -16.31
CA GLY A 175 4.99 1.50 -15.16
C GLY A 175 5.30 2.63 -14.19
N PRO A 176 4.73 2.62 -12.97
CA PRO A 176 5.05 3.61 -11.96
C PRO A 176 6.46 3.37 -11.43
N GLU A 177 7.20 4.45 -11.27
CA GLU A 177 8.49 4.51 -10.59
C GLU A 177 8.31 5.31 -9.30
N TYR A 178 8.86 4.81 -8.20
CA TYR A 178 8.75 5.45 -6.89
C TYR A 178 10.12 5.91 -6.40
N SER A 179 10.18 7.15 -5.93
CA SER A 179 11.39 7.74 -5.34
C SER A 179 11.06 8.27 -3.95
N VAL A 180 11.89 7.96 -2.97
CA VAL A 180 11.75 8.52 -1.62
C VAL A 180 12.15 9.98 -1.64
N ILE A 181 11.25 10.86 -1.22
CA ILE A 181 11.50 12.30 -1.02
C ILE A 181 11.97 12.57 0.40
N SER A 182 11.35 11.93 1.38
CA SER A 182 11.69 12.08 2.79
C SER A 182 11.35 10.81 3.56
N ARG A 183 12.15 10.49 4.57
CA ARG A 183 11.89 9.42 5.53
C ARG A 183 11.84 10.02 6.93
N SER A 184 10.77 9.73 7.64
CA SER A 184 10.48 10.27 8.97
C SER A 184 10.51 9.13 9.99
N PRO A 185 11.52 9.09 10.86
CA PRO A 185 11.58 8.07 11.90
C PRO A 185 10.42 8.24 12.90
N LEU A 186 9.96 7.12 13.42
CA LEU A 186 9.09 7.04 14.60
C LEU A 186 9.96 7.26 15.85
N ARG A 187 9.31 7.54 16.99
CA ARG A 187 9.99 7.77 18.26
C ARG A 187 10.53 6.46 18.85
#